data_7e20468837208fcab04fc9a2b4cc99ef
#
_entry.id   7e20468837208fcab04fc9a2b4cc99ef
#
_cell.length_a   1.000
_cell.length_b   1.000
_cell.length_c   1.000
_cell.angle_alpha   90.00
_cell.angle_beta   90.00
_cell.angle_gamma   90.00
#
_symmetry.space_group_name_H-M   'P 1'
#
loop_
_entity.id
_entity.type
_entity.pdbx_description
1 polymer ?
#
loop_
_entity_poly.entity_id
_entity_poly.type
_entity_poly.pdbx_seq_one_letter_code
_entity_poly.pdbx_strand_id
1 'polypeptide(L)'
;MVDNTSQNTSGALNVAVTGAAGQIAYSLLFRLAAGEISPGRKVNLRLIEIEPAKRAAEGVTMELKDAAFPLLGDVTVHTDAREGFQDADVVFLVGAKPRQKGQERADLLAANGAIFGPQGEALGEVAPNARVLVVGNPANTNAAILAAHAKGIAPNRITAMMRLDHNRALSQAADRLDVPVSELSGMVVWGNHSASQFPDATALRAGGEPVFEKLGAEWVSEEFIPRVAKRGAEIIEVRGHSSAASAASAAIDHMRDWLLGTEGDEWVSVALPSDGSYGVPEGLVFGFPCRSVNGEWEIVQGLDLGEEQKQRIARTQQELEEELAAVREAGFID
;
A
#
# COMPACT_ATOMS: atom_id res chain seq x y z
N MET A 1 -4.29 32.64 13.26
CA MET A 1 -4.45 31.70 14.39
C MET A 1 -5.28 30.56 13.83
N VAL A 2 -4.65 29.49 13.41
CA VAL A 2 -5.35 28.29 12.94
C VAL A 2 -5.54 27.42 14.16
N ASP A 3 -6.78 27.20 14.51
CA ASP A 3 -7.21 26.37 15.64
C ASP A 3 -6.83 24.91 15.32
N ASN A 4 -5.72 24.49 15.89
CA ASN A 4 -5.21 23.13 15.80
C ASN A 4 -6.05 22.28 16.76
N THR A 5 -7.20 21.76 16.31
CA THR A 5 -7.97 20.78 17.06
C THR A 5 -7.08 19.53 17.21
N SER A 6 -6.34 19.52 18.32
CA SER A 6 -5.56 18.40 18.78
C SER A 6 -6.45 17.16 18.88
N GLN A 7 -6.36 16.27 17.90
CA GLN A 7 -6.81 14.90 18.08
C GLN A 7 -6.12 14.36 19.33
N ASN A 8 -6.90 13.83 20.24
CA ASN A 8 -6.46 13.32 21.54
C ASN A 8 -5.51 12.10 21.33
N THR A 9 -4.22 12.38 21.16
CA THR A 9 -3.15 11.40 20.91
C THR A 9 -2.55 10.81 22.19
N SER A 10 -3.29 10.79 23.30
CA SER A 10 -2.76 10.43 24.62
C SER A 10 -2.46 8.94 24.82
N GLY A 11 -2.83 8.06 23.88
CA GLY A 11 -2.58 6.61 23.96
C GLY A 11 -1.48 6.13 23.00
N ALA A 12 -0.94 4.94 23.25
CA ALA A 12 -0.07 4.25 22.29
C ALA A 12 -0.86 3.89 21.02
N LEU A 13 -0.18 3.88 19.87
CA LEU A 13 -0.73 3.41 18.59
C LEU A 13 -0.62 1.88 18.53
N ASN A 14 -1.73 1.17 18.39
CA ASN A 14 -1.73 -0.29 18.24
C ASN A 14 -1.59 -0.65 16.76
N VAL A 15 -0.47 -1.25 16.40
CA VAL A 15 -0.13 -1.62 15.02
C VAL A 15 -0.03 -3.13 14.90
N ALA A 16 -0.84 -3.72 14.02
CA ALA A 16 -0.80 -5.14 13.69
C ALA A 16 -0.11 -5.37 12.34
N VAL A 17 0.75 -6.38 12.27
CA VAL A 17 1.50 -6.73 11.05
C VAL A 17 1.41 -8.24 10.83
N THR A 18 0.84 -8.67 9.67
CA THR A 18 0.81 -10.08 9.28
C THR A 18 2.05 -10.47 8.49
N GLY A 19 2.41 -11.76 8.51
CA GLY A 19 3.64 -12.23 7.89
C GLY A 19 4.88 -11.63 8.56
N ALA A 20 4.82 -11.47 9.88
CA ALA A 20 5.74 -10.68 10.67
C ALA A 20 7.19 -11.21 10.67
N ALA A 21 7.39 -12.49 10.38
CA ALA A 21 8.70 -13.10 10.20
C ALA A 21 9.31 -12.93 8.80
N GLY A 22 8.53 -12.36 7.85
CA GLY A 22 8.96 -12.14 6.47
C GLY A 22 9.89 -10.93 6.32
N GLN A 23 10.66 -10.87 5.23
CA GLN A 23 11.68 -9.83 5.02
C GLN A 23 11.13 -8.41 4.94
N ILE A 24 9.95 -8.21 4.31
CA ILE A 24 9.29 -6.89 4.26
C ILE A 24 8.88 -6.48 5.66
N ALA A 25 8.19 -7.37 6.39
CA ALA A 25 7.75 -7.09 7.75
C ALA A 25 8.93 -6.86 8.70
N TYR A 26 9.99 -7.63 8.59
CA TYR A 26 11.22 -7.41 9.36
C TYR A 26 11.77 -5.99 9.18
N SER A 27 11.89 -5.53 7.92
CA SER A 27 12.33 -4.15 7.64
C SER A 27 11.34 -3.09 8.11
N LEU A 28 10.03 -3.39 8.06
CA LEU A 28 8.95 -2.49 8.46
C LEU A 28 8.89 -2.31 9.98
N LEU A 29 8.98 -3.41 10.73
CA LEU A 29 8.78 -3.43 12.17
C LEU A 29 9.78 -2.53 12.93
N PHE A 30 11.05 -2.50 12.52
CA PHE A 30 12.07 -1.64 13.14
C PHE A 30 11.79 -0.16 12.90
N ARG A 31 11.26 0.20 11.75
CA ARG A 31 10.86 1.57 11.41
C ARG A 31 9.59 1.99 12.17
N LEU A 32 8.64 1.08 12.33
CA LEU A 32 7.47 1.28 13.19
C LEU A 32 7.88 1.51 14.64
N ALA A 33 8.79 0.67 15.15
CA ALA A 33 9.33 0.81 16.50
C ALA A 33 10.10 2.13 16.72
N ALA A 34 10.74 2.64 15.67
CA ALA A 34 11.38 3.96 15.68
C ALA A 34 10.38 5.13 15.67
N GLY A 35 9.08 4.87 15.44
CA GLY A 35 8.01 5.88 15.45
C GLY A 35 7.83 6.63 14.14
N GLU A 36 8.29 6.08 13.00
CA GLU A 36 8.30 6.80 11.71
C GLU A 36 6.90 7.09 11.14
N ILE A 37 5.86 6.34 11.52
CA ILE A 37 4.48 6.64 11.09
C ILE A 37 3.75 7.63 11.99
N SER A 38 4.23 7.83 13.22
CA SER A 38 3.60 8.73 14.21
C SER A 38 4.64 9.28 15.18
N PRO A 39 5.41 10.31 14.76
CA PRO A 39 6.48 10.88 15.55
C PRO A 39 6.02 11.29 16.96
N GLY A 40 6.78 10.89 17.99
CA GLY A 40 6.49 11.22 19.37
C GLY A 40 5.42 10.36 20.06
N ARG A 41 4.69 9.50 19.33
CA ARG A 41 3.69 8.59 19.89
C ARG A 41 4.28 7.19 20.10
N LYS A 42 4.01 6.57 21.25
CA LYS A 42 4.38 5.17 21.47
C LYS A 42 3.64 4.25 20.52
N VAL A 43 4.30 3.16 20.12
CA VAL A 43 3.75 2.14 19.22
C VAL A 43 3.78 0.79 19.91
N ASN A 44 2.62 0.14 20.03
CA ASN A 44 2.52 -1.27 20.40
C ASN A 44 2.49 -2.10 19.11
N LEU A 45 3.26 -3.16 19.04
CA LEU A 45 3.36 -4.03 17.86
C LEU A 45 2.73 -5.38 18.14
N ARG A 46 1.82 -5.80 17.25
CA ARG A 46 1.20 -7.12 17.25
C ARG A 46 1.66 -7.87 16.01
N LEU A 47 2.55 -8.81 16.21
CA LEU A 47 3.13 -9.64 15.17
C LEU A 47 2.23 -10.86 14.95
N ILE A 48 1.66 -10.95 13.74
CA ILE A 48 0.73 -12.04 13.41
C ILE A 48 1.41 -12.96 12.40
N GLU A 49 1.49 -14.24 12.75
CA GLU A 49 2.13 -15.26 11.94
C GLU A 49 1.36 -16.58 11.95
N ILE A 50 1.65 -17.42 10.95
CA ILE A 50 1.19 -18.81 10.97
C ILE A 50 1.97 -19.62 12.02
N GLU A 51 1.35 -20.64 12.56
CA GLU A 51 1.97 -21.45 13.62
C GLU A 51 3.40 -21.94 13.31
N PRO A 52 3.72 -22.42 12.08
CA PRO A 52 5.09 -22.83 11.74
C PRO A 52 6.13 -21.72 11.81
N ALA A 53 5.75 -20.45 11.66
CA ALA A 53 6.66 -19.30 11.66
C ALA A 53 6.63 -18.49 12.97
N LYS A 54 5.80 -18.88 13.95
CA LYS A 54 5.68 -18.23 15.26
C LYS A 54 7.02 -18.04 15.95
N ARG A 55 7.85 -19.08 15.98
CA ARG A 55 9.17 -19.02 16.62
C ARG A 55 10.11 -17.99 15.96
N ALA A 56 10.01 -17.82 14.65
CA ALA A 56 10.77 -16.78 13.94
C ALA A 56 10.27 -15.37 14.32
N ALA A 57 8.96 -15.17 14.45
CA ALA A 57 8.39 -13.91 14.93
C ALA A 57 8.77 -13.61 16.39
N GLU A 58 8.87 -14.62 17.24
CA GLU A 58 9.40 -14.47 18.60
C GLU A 58 10.87 -13.99 18.58
N GLY A 59 11.69 -14.49 17.66
CA GLY A 59 13.06 -14.00 17.43
C GLY A 59 13.09 -12.53 17.03
N VAL A 60 12.22 -12.10 16.11
CA VAL A 60 12.07 -10.68 15.73
C VAL A 60 11.70 -9.82 16.95
N THR A 61 10.84 -10.33 17.83
CA THR A 61 10.47 -9.63 19.08
C THR A 61 11.68 -9.41 19.99
N MET A 62 12.59 -10.39 20.07
CA MET A 62 13.83 -10.23 20.84
C MET A 62 14.70 -9.11 20.28
N GLU A 63 14.93 -9.10 18.96
CA GLU A 63 15.73 -8.05 18.32
C GLU A 63 15.10 -6.65 18.44
N LEU A 64 13.77 -6.54 18.34
CA LEU A 64 13.07 -5.28 18.57
C LEU A 64 13.30 -4.73 19.98
N LYS A 65 13.32 -5.60 20.99
CA LYS A 65 13.63 -5.24 22.38
C LYS A 65 15.10 -4.86 22.55
N ASP A 66 16.02 -5.62 21.93
CA ASP A 66 17.46 -5.35 21.97
C ASP A 66 17.81 -4.00 21.29
N ALA A 67 17.04 -3.58 20.30
CA ALA A 67 17.20 -2.27 19.66
C ALA A 67 16.85 -1.07 20.57
N ALA A 68 16.16 -1.31 21.69
CA ALA A 68 15.86 -0.32 22.73
C ALA A 68 15.23 0.99 22.22
N PHE A 69 14.31 0.91 21.27
CA PHE A 69 13.63 2.08 20.72
C PHE A 69 12.80 2.79 21.80
N PRO A 70 12.97 4.11 22.00
CA PRO A 70 12.29 4.84 23.07
C PRO A 70 10.77 4.93 22.90
N LEU A 71 10.27 4.78 21.64
CA LEU A 71 8.84 4.80 21.29
C LEU A 71 8.22 3.41 21.21
N LEU A 72 9.00 2.34 21.35
CA LEU A 72 8.46 0.98 21.37
C LEU A 72 7.73 0.73 22.70
N GLY A 73 6.46 0.37 22.61
CA GLY A 73 5.64 -0.12 23.69
C GLY A 73 5.68 -1.64 23.79
N ASP A 74 4.51 -2.26 23.94
CA ASP A 74 4.41 -3.72 23.99
C ASP A 74 4.61 -4.36 22.62
N VAL A 75 5.24 -5.54 22.61
CA VAL A 75 5.38 -6.40 21.43
C VAL A 75 4.85 -7.77 21.76
N THR A 76 3.83 -8.22 21.02
CA THR A 76 3.18 -9.52 21.19
C THR A 76 3.18 -10.31 19.90
N VAL A 77 3.18 -11.64 20.00
CA VAL A 77 3.11 -12.55 18.84
C VAL A 77 1.82 -13.36 18.92
N HIS A 78 1.08 -13.42 17.83
CA HIS A 78 -0.20 -14.10 17.70
C HIS A 78 -0.22 -15.02 16.51
N THR A 79 -0.92 -16.14 16.61
CA THR A 79 -1.22 -17.06 15.50
C THR A 79 -2.71 -17.07 15.15
N ASP A 80 -3.53 -16.49 16.00
CA ASP A 80 -4.93 -16.20 15.75
C ASP A 80 -5.11 -14.74 15.27
N ALA A 81 -5.83 -14.56 14.18
CA ALA A 81 -6.04 -13.24 13.56
C ALA A 81 -6.88 -12.30 14.44
N ARG A 82 -7.91 -12.82 15.13
CA ARG A 82 -8.78 -12.02 16.02
C ARG A 82 -7.99 -11.45 17.19
N GLU A 83 -7.19 -12.32 17.85
CA GLU A 83 -6.34 -11.88 18.94
C GLU A 83 -5.31 -10.85 18.48
N GLY A 84 -4.69 -11.08 17.32
CA GLY A 84 -3.67 -10.19 16.77
C GLY A 84 -4.23 -8.84 16.30
N PHE A 85 -5.45 -8.80 15.79
CA PHE A 85 -6.09 -7.55 15.32
C PHE A 85 -6.88 -6.81 16.42
N GLN A 86 -7.06 -7.40 17.60
CA GLN A 86 -7.88 -6.80 18.65
C GLN A 86 -7.50 -5.33 18.94
N ASP A 87 -8.46 -4.40 18.75
CA ASP A 87 -8.28 -2.96 18.97
C ASP A 87 -7.09 -2.33 18.21
N ALA A 88 -6.74 -2.86 17.04
CA ALA A 88 -5.70 -2.26 16.20
C ALA A 88 -6.18 -0.93 15.59
N ASP A 89 -5.32 0.09 15.66
CA ASP A 89 -5.52 1.38 14.99
C ASP A 89 -5.03 1.33 13.54
N VAL A 90 -3.95 0.57 13.31
CA VAL A 90 -3.26 0.43 12.02
C VAL A 90 -2.94 -1.03 11.77
N VAL A 91 -3.18 -1.47 10.54
CA VAL A 91 -2.92 -2.85 10.14
C VAL A 91 -2.15 -2.89 8.82
N PHE A 92 -1.04 -3.63 8.82
CA PHE A 92 -0.29 -3.95 7.61
C PHE A 92 -0.47 -5.44 7.29
N LEU A 93 -1.15 -5.74 6.20
CA LEU A 93 -1.33 -7.11 5.71
C LEU A 93 -0.22 -7.44 4.71
N VAL A 94 0.90 -7.92 5.24
CA VAL A 94 2.12 -8.22 4.47
C VAL A 94 2.16 -9.67 4.03
N GLY A 95 1.66 -10.57 4.86
CA GLY A 95 1.61 -12.00 4.59
C GLY A 95 0.67 -12.34 3.43
N ALA A 96 1.20 -12.98 2.40
CA ALA A 96 0.45 -13.48 1.26
C ALA A 96 1.13 -14.73 0.69
N LYS A 97 0.37 -15.53 -0.08
CA LYS A 97 0.94 -16.66 -0.82
C LYS A 97 1.67 -16.14 -2.05
N PRO A 98 3.00 -16.31 -2.18
CA PRO A 98 3.72 -15.88 -3.36
C PRO A 98 3.41 -16.79 -4.56
N ARG A 99 3.43 -16.21 -5.77
CA ARG A 99 3.26 -16.97 -7.01
C ARG A 99 4.44 -17.93 -7.19
N GLN A 100 4.13 -19.19 -7.44
CA GLN A 100 5.11 -20.21 -7.78
C GLN A 100 5.30 -20.32 -9.29
N LYS A 101 6.47 -20.82 -9.72
CA LYS A 101 6.75 -21.05 -11.14
C LYS A 101 5.78 -22.09 -11.70
N GLY A 102 5.05 -21.74 -12.76
CA GLY A 102 4.05 -22.61 -13.39
C GLY A 102 2.67 -22.63 -12.71
N GLN A 103 2.46 -21.84 -11.66
CA GLN A 103 1.14 -21.72 -11.02
C GLN A 103 0.22 -20.85 -11.86
N GLU A 104 -1.00 -21.33 -12.10
CA GLU A 104 -2.07 -20.59 -12.75
C GLU A 104 -2.49 -19.38 -11.90
N ARG A 105 -2.99 -18.32 -12.56
CA ARG A 105 -3.43 -17.10 -11.87
C ARG A 105 -4.60 -17.38 -10.93
N ALA A 106 -5.56 -18.17 -11.38
CA ALA A 106 -6.74 -18.56 -10.60
C ALA A 106 -6.36 -19.26 -9.28
N ASP A 107 -5.40 -20.20 -9.34
CA ASP A 107 -4.92 -20.91 -8.14
C ASP A 107 -4.28 -19.96 -7.11
N LEU A 108 -3.55 -18.96 -7.59
CA LEU A 108 -2.95 -17.93 -6.73
C LEU A 108 -4.03 -17.07 -6.06
N LEU A 109 -5.03 -16.65 -6.83
CA LEU A 109 -6.15 -15.85 -6.32
C LEU A 109 -6.96 -16.64 -5.27
N ALA A 110 -7.25 -17.91 -5.54
CA ALA A 110 -7.95 -18.79 -4.60
C ALA A 110 -7.14 -19.01 -3.31
N ALA A 111 -5.82 -19.26 -3.42
CA ALA A 111 -4.96 -19.42 -2.26
C ALA A 111 -4.88 -18.16 -1.38
N ASN A 112 -4.88 -16.98 -1.98
CA ASN A 112 -4.92 -15.71 -1.25
C ASN A 112 -6.32 -15.40 -0.72
N GLY A 113 -7.39 -15.74 -1.43
CA GLY A 113 -8.76 -15.61 -0.95
C GLY A 113 -8.99 -16.34 0.38
N ALA A 114 -8.44 -17.55 0.50
CA ALA A 114 -8.47 -18.33 1.75
C ALA A 114 -7.69 -17.68 2.92
N ILE A 115 -6.81 -16.71 2.65
CA ILE A 115 -6.08 -15.95 3.67
C ILE A 115 -6.82 -14.65 4.00
N PHE A 116 -7.16 -13.85 2.99
CA PHE A 116 -7.68 -12.50 3.18
C PHE A 116 -9.17 -12.45 3.58
N GLY A 117 -9.97 -13.44 3.19
CA GLY A 117 -11.38 -13.55 3.63
C GLY A 117 -11.50 -13.63 5.16
N PRO A 118 -10.93 -14.67 5.81
CA PRO A 118 -10.97 -14.80 7.27
C PRO A 118 -10.29 -13.63 8.01
N GLN A 119 -9.25 -13.02 7.46
CA GLN A 119 -8.64 -11.82 8.04
C GLN A 119 -9.60 -10.62 7.98
N GLY A 120 -10.37 -10.49 6.89
CA GLY A 120 -11.40 -9.47 6.76
C GLY A 120 -12.51 -9.62 7.82
N GLU A 121 -13.01 -10.84 8.00
CA GLU A 121 -14.01 -11.15 9.03
C GLU A 121 -13.49 -10.78 10.42
N ALA A 122 -12.28 -11.22 10.77
CA ALA A 122 -11.66 -10.92 12.05
C ALA A 122 -11.51 -9.41 12.26
N LEU A 123 -10.99 -8.68 11.28
CA LEU A 123 -10.82 -7.22 11.36
C LEU A 123 -12.14 -6.50 11.55
N GLY A 124 -13.18 -6.86 10.80
CA GLY A 124 -14.50 -6.25 10.92
C GLY A 124 -15.12 -6.39 12.30
N GLU A 125 -14.81 -7.49 13.02
CA GLU A 125 -15.32 -7.75 14.36
C GLU A 125 -14.53 -7.03 15.46
N VAL A 126 -13.19 -7.04 15.38
CA VAL A 126 -12.35 -6.64 16.53
C VAL A 126 -11.61 -5.31 16.32
N ALA A 127 -11.59 -4.77 15.11
CA ALA A 127 -10.91 -3.51 14.79
C ALA A 127 -11.66 -2.67 13.73
N PRO A 128 -12.95 -2.34 13.92
CA PRO A 128 -13.80 -1.70 12.90
C PRO A 128 -13.32 -0.30 12.49
N ASN A 129 -12.47 0.32 13.26
CA ASN A 129 -11.91 1.65 13.00
C ASN A 129 -10.47 1.62 12.46
N ALA A 130 -9.90 0.44 12.23
CA ALA A 130 -8.54 0.30 11.76
C ALA A 130 -8.33 0.93 10.37
N ARG A 131 -7.15 1.48 10.14
CA ARG A 131 -6.62 1.80 8.81
C ARG A 131 -5.81 0.63 8.31
N VAL A 132 -6.22 0.05 7.20
CA VAL A 132 -5.66 -1.20 6.70
C VAL A 132 -4.92 -0.97 5.39
N LEU A 133 -3.64 -1.35 5.35
CA LEU A 133 -2.83 -1.36 4.14
C LEU A 133 -2.50 -2.80 3.75
N VAL A 134 -3.00 -3.23 2.60
CA VAL A 134 -2.66 -4.52 1.99
C VAL A 134 -1.37 -4.36 1.18
N VAL A 135 -0.34 -5.10 1.59
CA VAL A 135 0.99 -5.13 0.96
C VAL A 135 1.22 -6.42 0.19
N GLY A 136 0.63 -7.51 0.67
CA GLY A 136 0.73 -8.85 0.07
C GLY A 136 0.08 -8.94 -1.30
N ASN A 137 0.84 -9.46 -2.30
CA ASN A 137 0.38 -9.54 -3.70
C ASN A 137 -0.49 -10.76 -3.98
N PRO A 138 -1.47 -10.59 -4.93
CA PRO A 138 -1.85 -9.39 -5.69
C PRO A 138 -2.62 -8.37 -4.82
N ALA A 139 -2.01 -7.22 -4.56
CA ALA A 139 -2.43 -6.32 -3.50
C ALA A 139 -3.85 -5.76 -3.69
N ASN A 140 -4.19 -5.28 -4.89
CA ASN A 140 -5.51 -4.71 -5.19
C ASN A 140 -6.62 -5.76 -5.01
N THR A 141 -6.43 -6.95 -5.56
CA THR A 141 -7.41 -8.04 -5.49
C THR A 141 -7.54 -8.58 -4.07
N ASN A 142 -6.43 -8.72 -3.34
CA ASN A 142 -6.44 -9.10 -1.93
C ASN A 142 -7.18 -8.07 -1.07
N ALA A 143 -7.03 -6.77 -1.36
CA ALA A 143 -7.77 -5.71 -0.68
C ALA A 143 -9.28 -5.76 -1.00
N ALA A 144 -9.66 -6.10 -2.24
CA ALA A 144 -11.06 -6.29 -2.61
C ALA A 144 -11.68 -7.48 -1.88
N ILE A 145 -10.99 -8.61 -1.78
CA ILE A 145 -11.43 -9.79 -1.01
C ILE A 145 -11.60 -9.41 0.46
N LEU A 146 -10.58 -8.77 1.04
CA LEU A 146 -10.62 -8.31 2.43
C LEU A 146 -11.84 -7.41 2.69
N ALA A 147 -12.06 -6.40 1.83
CA ALA A 147 -13.15 -5.44 1.97
C ALA A 147 -14.54 -6.11 1.90
N ALA A 148 -14.71 -7.11 1.06
CA ALA A 148 -15.95 -7.88 0.95
C ALA A 148 -16.30 -8.63 2.25
N HIS A 149 -15.29 -9.05 3.01
CA HIS A 149 -15.44 -9.80 4.26
C HIS A 149 -15.37 -8.94 5.53
N ALA A 150 -14.75 -7.76 5.47
CA ALA A 150 -14.53 -6.88 6.62
C ALA A 150 -15.78 -6.07 6.97
N LYS A 151 -16.87 -6.76 7.30
CA LYS A 151 -18.13 -6.12 7.71
C LYS A 151 -17.91 -5.27 8.96
N GLY A 152 -18.20 -3.97 8.86
CA GLY A 152 -17.99 -3.00 9.95
C GLY A 152 -16.82 -2.04 9.72
N ILE A 153 -15.89 -2.34 8.82
CA ILE A 153 -14.87 -1.38 8.37
C ILE A 153 -15.41 -0.60 7.17
N ALA A 154 -15.27 0.73 7.19
CA ALA A 154 -15.61 1.54 6.03
C ALA A 154 -14.68 1.17 4.84
N PRO A 155 -15.21 0.96 3.62
CA PRO A 155 -14.40 0.48 2.49
C PRO A 155 -13.18 1.36 2.17
N ASN A 156 -13.28 2.68 2.32
CA ASN A 156 -12.17 3.63 2.14
C ASN A 156 -11.06 3.52 3.20
N ARG A 157 -11.25 2.70 4.24
CA ARG A 157 -10.23 2.36 5.25
C ARG A 157 -9.45 1.10 4.92
N ILE A 158 -9.71 0.48 3.77
CA ILE A 158 -8.96 -0.66 3.26
C ILE A 158 -8.31 -0.23 1.96
N THR A 159 -6.98 -0.17 1.96
CA THR A 159 -6.18 0.28 0.82
C THR A 159 -5.17 -0.79 0.40
N ALA A 160 -4.73 -0.75 -0.86
CA ALA A 160 -3.63 -1.55 -1.35
C ALA A 160 -2.42 -0.67 -1.68
N MET A 161 -1.21 -1.23 -1.56
CA MET A 161 0.01 -0.47 -1.69
C MET A 161 0.37 -0.17 -3.14
N MET A 162 0.20 1.10 -3.54
CA MET A 162 0.73 1.69 -4.78
C MET A 162 1.94 2.62 -4.52
N ARG A 163 2.23 2.91 -3.26
CA ARG A 163 3.27 3.86 -2.87
C ARG A 163 4.67 3.45 -3.33
N LEU A 164 4.97 2.14 -3.39
CA LEU A 164 6.25 1.68 -3.90
C LEU A 164 6.44 2.03 -5.38
N ASP A 165 5.39 1.88 -6.19
CA ASP A 165 5.43 2.21 -7.61
C ASP A 165 5.51 3.74 -7.80
N HIS A 166 4.78 4.49 -6.99
CA HIS A 166 4.88 5.95 -6.92
C HIS A 166 6.31 6.41 -6.61
N ASN A 167 6.94 5.86 -5.57
CA ASN A 167 8.31 6.20 -5.19
C ASN A 167 9.33 5.80 -6.28
N ARG A 168 9.13 4.67 -6.97
CA ARG A 168 9.93 4.26 -8.12
C ARG A 168 9.80 5.23 -9.29
N ALA A 169 8.58 5.69 -9.56
CA ALA A 169 8.33 6.66 -10.62
C ALA A 169 8.99 8.01 -10.31
N LEU A 170 8.85 8.51 -9.08
CA LEU A 170 9.52 9.72 -8.64
C LEU A 170 11.06 9.62 -8.75
N SER A 171 11.65 8.52 -8.27
CA SER A 171 13.10 8.31 -8.31
C SER A 171 13.64 8.32 -9.74
N GLN A 172 12.96 7.65 -10.68
CA GLN A 172 13.40 7.60 -12.08
C GLN A 172 13.24 8.96 -12.79
N ALA A 173 12.17 9.72 -12.46
CA ALA A 173 12.00 11.06 -12.99
C ALA A 173 13.04 12.03 -12.42
N ALA A 174 13.37 11.91 -11.13
CA ALA A 174 14.41 12.70 -10.47
C ALA A 174 15.79 12.46 -11.10
N ASP A 175 16.15 11.20 -11.31
CA ASP A 175 17.40 10.81 -12.00
C ASP A 175 17.46 11.40 -13.42
N ARG A 176 16.34 11.37 -14.18
CA ARG A 176 16.26 11.90 -15.53
C ARG A 176 16.42 13.41 -15.59
N LEU A 177 15.86 14.12 -14.60
CA LEU A 177 15.86 15.58 -14.52
C LEU A 177 17.10 16.15 -13.81
N ASP A 178 17.89 15.29 -13.15
CA ASP A 178 19.01 15.67 -12.28
C ASP A 178 18.56 16.63 -11.15
N VAL A 179 17.47 16.27 -10.47
CA VAL A 179 16.92 17.04 -9.34
C VAL A 179 16.67 16.12 -8.13
N PRO A 180 16.66 16.66 -6.91
CA PRO A 180 16.23 15.89 -5.73
C PRO A 180 14.78 15.41 -5.85
N VAL A 181 14.49 14.19 -5.35
CA VAL A 181 13.11 13.65 -5.31
C VAL A 181 12.17 14.59 -4.54
N SER A 182 12.67 15.28 -3.51
CA SER A 182 11.89 16.22 -2.69
C SER A 182 11.41 17.47 -3.43
N GLU A 183 11.92 17.73 -4.62
CA GLU A 183 11.44 18.83 -5.48
C GLU A 183 10.31 18.40 -6.40
N LEU A 184 10.03 17.06 -6.49
CA LEU A 184 9.02 16.51 -7.40
C LEU A 184 7.66 16.39 -6.70
N SER A 185 6.62 16.83 -7.40
CA SER A 185 5.22 16.67 -7.02
C SER A 185 4.36 16.36 -8.24
N GLY A 186 3.12 15.89 -8.06
CA GLY A 186 2.19 15.69 -9.15
C GLY A 186 2.32 14.35 -9.91
N MET A 187 3.08 13.38 -9.39
CA MET A 187 3.15 12.03 -9.94
C MET A 187 1.88 11.25 -9.63
N VAL A 188 1.42 10.44 -10.58
CA VAL A 188 0.34 9.47 -10.38
C VAL A 188 0.76 8.10 -10.90
N VAL A 189 0.41 7.05 -10.18
CA VAL A 189 0.44 5.68 -10.70
C VAL A 189 -0.99 5.14 -10.67
N TRP A 190 -1.58 5.01 -11.84
CA TRP A 190 -2.95 4.54 -12.01
C TRP A 190 -3.05 3.01 -12.02
N GLY A 191 -4.13 2.48 -11.49
CA GLY A 191 -4.60 1.12 -11.75
C GLY A 191 -4.13 0.05 -10.78
N ASN A 192 -3.75 -1.09 -11.35
CA ASN A 192 -3.35 -2.29 -10.63
C ASN A 192 -1.87 -2.26 -10.26
N HIS A 193 -1.52 -2.75 -9.07
CA HIS A 193 -0.11 -3.01 -8.72
C HIS A 193 0.43 -4.23 -9.49
N SER A 194 0.57 -4.09 -10.80
CA SER A 194 1.00 -5.13 -11.75
C SER A 194 1.82 -4.54 -12.88
N ALA A 195 2.13 -5.35 -13.89
CA ALA A 195 2.81 -4.87 -15.11
C ALA A 195 1.91 -3.97 -15.98
N SER A 196 0.61 -3.90 -15.72
CA SER A 196 -0.33 -3.01 -16.42
C SER A 196 -0.43 -1.62 -15.79
N GLN A 197 0.16 -1.39 -14.62
CA GLN A 197 0.16 -0.09 -13.94
C GLN A 197 0.59 1.03 -14.89
N PHE A 198 -0.02 2.19 -14.73
CA PHE A 198 0.31 3.33 -15.56
C PHE A 198 0.89 4.47 -14.73
N PRO A 199 2.23 4.60 -14.64
CA PRO A 199 2.88 5.78 -14.09
C PRO A 199 2.72 6.95 -15.06
N ASP A 200 1.99 7.97 -14.64
CA ASP A 200 1.63 9.16 -15.40
C ASP A 200 2.41 10.36 -14.88
N ALA A 201 3.32 10.86 -15.72
CA ALA A 201 4.16 12.03 -15.42
C ALA A 201 3.63 13.33 -16.04
N THR A 202 2.41 13.34 -16.64
CA THR A 202 1.91 14.52 -17.34
C THR A 202 1.68 15.72 -16.43
N ALA A 203 1.28 15.48 -15.18
CA ALA A 203 1.10 16.50 -14.15
C ALA A 203 2.36 16.74 -13.29
N LEU A 204 3.48 16.06 -13.59
CA LEU A 204 4.70 16.14 -12.78
C LEU A 204 5.28 17.56 -12.81
N ARG A 205 5.71 18.02 -11.63
CA ARG A 205 6.35 19.31 -11.40
C ARG A 205 7.68 19.11 -10.67
N ALA A 206 8.64 20.00 -10.93
CA ALA A 206 9.87 20.12 -10.15
C ALA A 206 10.01 21.56 -9.68
N GLY A 207 10.14 21.78 -8.37
CA GLY A 207 10.15 23.11 -7.78
C GLY A 207 8.90 23.95 -8.13
N GLY A 208 7.74 23.29 -8.32
CA GLY A 208 6.49 23.92 -8.73
C GLY A 208 6.29 24.12 -10.23
N GLU A 209 7.33 23.93 -11.07
CA GLU A 209 7.26 24.11 -12.51
C GLU A 209 6.93 22.80 -13.26
N PRO A 210 6.05 22.81 -14.27
CA PRO A 210 5.77 21.62 -15.09
C PRO A 210 7.02 21.12 -15.80
N VAL A 211 7.26 19.79 -15.78
CA VAL A 211 8.50 19.21 -16.33
C VAL A 211 8.29 18.13 -17.39
N PHE A 212 7.06 17.85 -17.79
CA PHE A 212 6.76 16.80 -18.78
C PHE A 212 7.52 17.01 -20.10
N GLU A 213 7.58 18.23 -20.61
CA GLU A 213 8.33 18.55 -21.84
C GLU A 213 9.84 18.31 -21.66
N LYS A 214 10.39 18.59 -20.48
CA LYS A 214 11.82 18.33 -20.18
C LYS A 214 12.13 16.83 -20.11
N LEU A 215 11.18 16.02 -19.64
CA LEU A 215 11.30 14.55 -19.66
C LEU A 215 11.33 14.03 -21.11
N GLY A 216 10.48 14.57 -21.96
CA GLY A 216 10.26 14.15 -23.34
C GLY A 216 9.27 13.00 -23.46
N ALA A 217 8.22 13.18 -24.27
CA ALA A 217 7.13 12.20 -24.45
C ALA A 217 7.64 10.81 -24.88
N GLU A 218 8.64 10.76 -25.78
CA GLU A 218 9.25 9.51 -26.26
C GLU A 218 9.93 8.76 -25.09
N TRP A 219 10.74 9.43 -24.28
CA TRP A 219 11.36 8.81 -23.11
C TRP A 219 10.31 8.30 -22.10
N VAL A 220 9.23 9.08 -21.88
CA VAL A 220 8.16 8.67 -20.97
C VAL A 220 7.47 7.41 -21.49
N SER A 221 7.14 7.32 -22.78
CA SER A 221 6.44 6.18 -23.34
C SER A 221 7.32 4.94 -23.51
N GLU A 222 8.57 5.09 -23.97
CA GLU A 222 9.43 3.98 -24.38
C GLU A 222 10.31 3.44 -23.25
N GLU A 223 10.67 4.29 -22.27
CA GLU A 223 11.59 3.91 -21.20
C GLU A 223 10.93 3.99 -19.81
N PHE A 224 10.39 5.14 -19.44
CA PHE A 224 9.91 5.39 -18.08
C PHE A 224 8.75 4.47 -17.67
N ILE A 225 7.65 4.47 -18.43
CA ILE A 225 6.47 3.65 -18.11
C ILE A 225 6.81 2.16 -18.03
N PRO A 226 7.48 1.55 -19.04
CA PRO A 226 7.83 0.14 -18.98
C PRO A 226 8.81 -0.19 -17.84
N ARG A 227 9.74 0.70 -17.54
CA ARG A 227 10.77 0.47 -16.53
C ARG A 227 10.21 0.54 -15.11
N VAL A 228 9.32 1.50 -14.83
CA VAL A 228 8.62 1.56 -13.53
C VAL A 228 7.80 0.29 -13.33
N ALA A 229 7.00 -0.09 -14.33
CA ALA A 229 6.13 -1.28 -14.26
C ALA A 229 6.90 -2.59 -14.06
N LYS A 230 8.13 -2.70 -14.63
CA LYS A 230 8.98 -3.91 -14.55
C LYS A 230 10.04 -3.85 -13.46
N ARG A 231 10.15 -2.76 -12.71
CA ARG A 231 11.23 -2.56 -11.72
C ARG A 231 11.32 -3.66 -10.67
N GLY A 232 10.19 -4.23 -10.27
CA GLY A 232 10.16 -5.35 -9.34
C GLY A 232 10.86 -6.60 -9.89
N ALA A 233 10.65 -6.91 -11.17
CA ALA A 233 11.30 -8.04 -11.84
C ALA A 233 12.82 -7.79 -12.03
N GLU A 234 13.19 -6.57 -12.41
CA GLU A 234 14.61 -6.15 -12.53
C GLU A 234 15.35 -6.33 -11.18
N ILE A 235 14.72 -5.94 -10.07
CA ILE A 235 15.34 -6.12 -8.74
C ILE A 235 15.51 -7.60 -8.39
N ILE A 236 14.53 -8.45 -8.71
CA ILE A 236 14.65 -9.90 -8.50
C ILE A 236 15.79 -10.49 -9.33
N GLU A 237 15.93 -10.08 -10.58
CA GLU A 237 17.00 -10.52 -11.46
C GLU A 237 18.38 -10.17 -10.91
N VAL A 238 18.56 -8.91 -10.48
CA VAL A 238 19.86 -8.40 -10.01
C VAL A 238 20.19 -8.84 -8.58
N ARG A 239 19.21 -8.80 -7.69
CA ARG A 239 19.39 -9.05 -6.25
C ARG A 239 19.18 -10.51 -5.85
N GLY A 240 18.48 -11.30 -6.68
CA GLY A 240 18.05 -12.67 -6.36
C GLY A 240 16.83 -12.77 -5.44
N HIS A 241 16.31 -11.65 -4.96
CA HIS A 241 15.17 -11.57 -4.04
C HIS A 241 14.30 -10.36 -4.35
N SER A 242 13.02 -10.44 -3.99
CA SER A 242 12.07 -9.32 -4.11
C SER A 242 12.48 -8.11 -3.28
N SER A 243 11.95 -6.95 -3.63
CA SER A 243 12.08 -5.73 -2.84
C SER A 243 11.56 -5.96 -1.42
N ALA A 244 12.33 -5.60 -0.42
CA ALA A 244 11.96 -5.71 0.98
C ALA A 244 12.02 -4.34 1.67
N ALA A 245 13.20 -3.75 1.80
CA ALA A 245 13.39 -2.48 2.50
C ALA A 245 12.66 -1.31 1.80
N SER A 246 12.69 -1.24 0.45
CA SER A 246 11.94 -0.21 -0.28
C SER A 246 10.42 -0.40 -0.20
N ALA A 247 9.94 -1.64 -0.11
CA ALA A 247 8.52 -1.92 0.14
C ALA A 247 8.12 -1.49 1.56
N ALA A 248 8.96 -1.78 2.56
CA ALA A 248 8.75 -1.30 3.93
C ALA A 248 8.77 0.23 4.01
N SER A 249 9.70 0.91 3.33
CA SER A 249 9.73 2.38 3.21
C SER A 249 8.42 2.92 2.65
N ALA A 250 7.96 2.37 1.53
CA ALA A 250 6.72 2.80 0.89
C ALA A 250 5.49 2.58 1.77
N ALA A 251 5.44 1.48 2.52
CA ALA A 251 4.38 1.22 3.48
C ALA A 251 4.38 2.23 4.65
N ILE A 252 5.55 2.60 5.15
CA ILE A 252 5.73 3.68 6.14
C ILE A 252 5.25 5.02 5.58
N ASP A 253 5.69 5.40 4.38
CA ASP A 253 5.31 6.66 3.74
C ASP A 253 3.77 6.73 3.54
N HIS A 254 3.16 5.65 3.04
CA HIS A 254 1.72 5.56 2.87
C HIS A 254 0.97 5.78 4.18
N MET A 255 1.36 5.05 5.23
CA MET A 255 0.65 5.12 6.51
C MET A 255 0.92 6.43 7.24
N ARG A 256 2.13 6.97 7.14
CA ARG A 256 2.47 8.29 7.72
C ARG A 256 1.62 9.39 7.10
N ASP A 257 1.52 9.45 5.77
CA ASP A 257 0.70 10.42 5.07
C ASP A 257 -0.78 10.24 5.40
N TRP A 258 -1.25 9.00 5.58
CA TRP A 258 -2.62 8.73 5.99
C TRP A 258 -2.92 9.28 7.39
N LEU A 259 -2.01 9.06 8.35
CA LEU A 259 -2.20 9.48 9.75
C LEU A 259 -1.99 10.98 9.97
N LEU A 260 -1.03 11.57 9.27
CA LEU A 260 -0.58 12.95 9.51
C LEU A 260 -1.14 13.96 8.48
N GLY A 261 -1.64 13.47 7.35
CA GLY A 261 -2.05 14.29 6.21
C GLY A 261 -0.93 14.43 5.16
N THR A 262 -1.32 14.65 3.91
CA THR A 262 -0.40 15.08 2.84
C THR A 262 -0.15 16.58 2.94
N GLU A 263 1.02 17.05 2.45
CA GLU A 263 1.36 18.46 2.52
C GLU A 263 0.62 19.28 1.46
N GLY A 264 -0.05 20.35 1.87
CA GLY A 264 -0.70 21.32 0.97
C GLY A 264 -1.66 20.67 -0.03
N ASP A 265 -1.45 20.97 -1.31
CA ASP A 265 -2.21 20.41 -2.42
C ASP A 265 -1.55 19.17 -3.06
N GLU A 266 -0.51 18.63 -2.44
CA GLU A 266 0.18 17.45 -2.95
C GLU A 266 -0.66 16.19 -2.79
N TRP A 267 -0.45 15.25 -3.72
CA TRP A 267 -1.08 13.95 -3.71
C TRP A 267 -0.07 12.82 -3.88
N VAL A 268 -0.49 11.65 -3.49
CA VAL A 268 0.26 10.40 -3.65
C VAL A 268 -0.63 9.33 -4.28
N SER A 269 -0.03 8.29 -4.83
CA SER A 269 -0.81 7.19 -5.42
C SER A 269 -1.23 6.21 -4.33
N VAL A 270 -2.55 5.99 -4.24
CA VAL A 270 -3.18 5.05 -3.31
C VAL A 270 -4.17 4.19 -4.07
N ALA A 271 -4.14 2.88 -3.87
CA ALA A 271 -5.20 2.02 -4.36
C ALA A 271 -6.27 1.85 -3.28
N LEU A 272 -7.49 2.28 -3.59
CA LEU A 272 -8.66 2.22 -2.72
C LEU A 272 -9.91 1.92 -3.56
N PRO A 273 -11.04 1.52 -2.94
CA PRO A 273 -12.28 1.30 -3.64
C PRO A 273 -12.73 2.56 -4.38
N SER A 274 -12.94 2.43 -5.68
CA SER A 274 -13.40 3.53 -6.54
C SER A 274 -14.78 4.03 -6.09
N ASP A 275 -14.95 5.35 -6.16
CA ASP A 275 -16.21 6.07 -5.98
C ASP A 275 -16.85 6.49 -7.33
N GLY A 276 -16.36 5.93 -8.45
CA GLY A 276 -16.77 6.31 -9.81
C GLY A 276 -15.88 7.39 -10.44
N SER A 277 -14.91 7.93 -9.69
CA SER A 277 -13.95 8.92 -10.20
C SER A 277 -13.24 8.43 -11.45
N TYR A 278 -13.01 9.34 -12.40
CA TYR A 278 -12.36 9.07 -13.69
C TYR A 278 -13.01 7.98 -14.53
N GLY A 279 -14.28 7.63 -14.26
CA GLY A 279 -15.02 6.59 -14.95
C GLY A 279 -14.65 5.15 -14.55
N VAL A 280 -13.86 4.98 -13.52
CA VAL A 280 -13.54 3.65 -12.97
C VAL A 280 -14.75 3.12 -12.20
N PRO A 281 -15.21 1.87 -12.43
CA PRO A 281 -16.37 1.31 -11.76
C PRO A 281 -16.28 1.38 -10.23
N GLU A 282 -17.40 1.73 -9.58
CA GLU A 282 -17.50 1.81 -8.13
C GLU A 282 -17.13 0.47 -7.47
N GLY A 283 -16.38 0.55 -6.38
CA GLY A 283 -15.95 -0.59 -5.58
C GLY A 283 -14.73 -1.33 -6.12
N LEU A 284 -14.27 -1.05 -7.35
CA LEU A 284 -13.02 -1.60 -7.86
C LEU A 284 -11.84 -0.99 -7.09
N VAL A 285 -10.99 -1.81 -6.47
CA VAL A 285 -9.79 -1.31 -5.77
C VAL A 285 -8.74 -0.92 -6.79
N PHE A 286 -8.60 0.38 -7.03
CA PHE A 286 -7.85 0.95 -8.12
C PHE A 286 -6.91 2.06 -7.64
N GLY A 287 -5.74 2.19 -8.27
CA GLY A 287 -4.75 3.23 -7.97
C GLY A 287 -5.16 4.59 -8.49
N PHE A 288 -5.28 5.56 -7.60
CA PHE A 288 -5.67 6.95 -7.87
C PHE A 288 -4.68 7.94 -7.26
N PRO A 289 -4.65 9.20 -7.75
CA PRO A 289 -4.07 10.31 -7.01
C PRO A 289 -4.94 10.62 -5.80
N CYS A 290 -4.37 10.57 -4.60
CA CYS A 290 -5.12 10.79 -3.36
C CYS A 290 -4.41 11.77 -2.44
N ARG A 291 -5.20 12.53 -1.69
CA ARG A 291 -4.75 13.34 -0.54
C ARG A 291 -5.31 12.76 0.74
N SER A 292 -4.55 12.86 1.80
CA SER A 292 -5.05 12.55 3.14
C SER A 292 -5.46 13.85 3.84
N VAL A 293 -6.74 13.94 4.15
CA VAL A 293 -7.35 15.09 4.83
C VAL A 293 -8.03 14.60 6.11
N ASN A 294 -7.64 15.13 7.24
CA ASN A 294 -8.19 14.72 8.56
C ASN A 294 -8.10 13.20 8.83
N GLY A 295 -7.08 12.56 8.27
CA GLY A 295 -6.84 11.11 8.44
C GLY A 295 -7.72 10.21 7.59
N GLU A 296 -8.33 10.74 6.52
CA GLU A 296 -9.07 9.98 5.52
C GLU A 296 -8.51 10.27 4.11
N TRP A 297 -8.50 9.25 3.25
CA TRP A 297 -8.09 9.42 1.86
C TRP A 297 -9.21 9.99 1.01
N GLU A 298 -8.88 11.01 0.22
CA GLU A 298 -9.77 11.62 -0.78
C GLU A 298 -9.12 11.51 -2.16
N ILE A 299 -9.88 11.02 -3.16
CA ILE A 299 -9.41 10.97 -4.55
C ILE A 299 -9.37 12.40 -5.10
N VAL A 300 -8.21 12.83 -5.57
CA VAL A 300 -8.03 14.13 -6.23
C VAL A 300 -8.81 14.13 -7.54
N GLN A 301 -9.65 15.15 -7.71
CA GLN A 301 -10.50 15.31 -8.90
C GLN A 301 -9.91 16.30 -9.89
N GLY A 302 -10.38 16.22 -11.15
CA GLY A 302 -10.17 17.27 -12.14
C GLY A 302 -8.80 17.23 -12.85
N LEU A 303 -8.06 16.13 -12.78
CA LEU A 303 -6.92 15.94 -13.68
C LEU A 303 -7.43 15.79 -15.12
N ASP A 304 -6.87 16.59 -16.02
CA ASP A 304 -7.19 16.51 -17.44
C ASP A 304 -6.46 15.31 -18.08
N LEU A 305 -7.24 14.35 -18.56
CA LEU A 305 -6.73 13.11 -19.15
C LEU A 305 -6.95 13.11 -20.65
N GLY A 306 -5.85 13.09 -21.39
CA GLY A 306 -5.88 12.88 -22.84
C GLY A 306 -6.30 11.44 -23.23
N GLU A 307 -6.54 11.21 -24.51
CA GLU A 307 -7.01 9.91 -24.99
C GLU A 307 -6.03 8.76 -24.74
N GLU A 308 -4.73 9.01 -24.84
CA GLU A 308 -3.71 7.99 -24.53
C GLU A 308 -3.75 7.57 -23.07
N GLN A 309 -3.86 8.53 -22.16
CA GLN A 309 -3.97 8.26 -20.72
C GLN A 309 -5.22 7.46 -20.40
N LYS A 310 -6.38 7.83 -20.97
CA LYS A 310 -7.64 7.09 -20.82
C LYS A 310 -7.52 5.65 -21.30
N GLN A 311 -6.85 5.42 -22.44
CA GLN A 311 -6.61 4.06 -22.95
C GLN A 311 -5.72 3.22 -22.01
N ARG A 312 -4.66 3.83 -21.46
CA ARG A 312 -3.78 3.15 -20.49
C ARG A 312 -4.52 2.83 -19.19
N ILE A 313 -5.33 3.77 -18.70
CA ILE A 313 -6.21 3.57 -17.52
C ILE A 313 -7.20 2.44 -17.78
N ALA A 314 -7.88 2.44 -18.91
CA ALA A 314 -8.83 1.39 -19.28
C ALA A 314 -8.18 -0.01 -19.35
N ARG A 315 -6.94 -0.10 -19.83
CA ARG A 315 -6.20 -1.37 -19.89
C ARG A 315 -5.93 -1.96 -18.49
N THR A 316 -5.47 -1.15 -17.55
CA THR A 316 -5.19 -1.62 -16.19
C THR A 316 -6.48 -1.86 -15.40
N GLN A 317 -7.55 -1.12 -15.69
CA GLN A 317 -8.89 -1.38 -15.17
C GLN A 317 -9.41 -2.74 -15.63
N GLN A 318 -9.33 -3.05 -16.92
CA GLN A 318 -9.76 -4.34 -17.46
C GLN A 318 -9.06 -5.51 -16.76
N GLU A 319 -7.76 -5.41 -16.50
CA GLU A 319 -7.03 -6.46 -15.76
C GLU A 319 -7.62 -6.69 -14.37
N LEU A 320 -7.96 -5.62 -13.65
CA LEU A 320 -8.58 -5.73 -12.32
C LEU A 320 -9.99 -6.30 -12.38
N GLU A 321 -10.79 -5.93 -13.39
CA GLU A 321 -12.12 -6.50 -13.61
C GLU A 321 -12.05 -8.02 -13.87
N GLU A 322 -11.08 -8.46 -14.67
CA GLU A 322 -10.81 -9.87 -14.92
C GLU A 322 -10.37 -10.62 -13.66
N GLU A 323 -9.50 -10.01 -12.82
CA GLU A 323 -9.11 -10.58 -11.54
C GLU A 323 -10.30 -10.71 -10.59
N LEU A 324 -11.12 -9.67 -10.51
CA LEU A 324 -12.30 -9.66 -9.65
C LEU A 324 -13.35 -10.69 -10.10
N ALA A 325 -13.54 -10.84 -11.41
CA ALA A 325 -14.41 -11.88 -11.97
C ALA A 325 -13.93 -13.29 -11.59
N ALA A 326 -12.63 -13.56 -11.69
CA ALA A 326 -12.05 -14.84 -11.29
C ALA A 326 -12.23 -15.13 -9.78
N VAL A 327 -12.12 -14.10 -8.94
CA VAL A 327 -12.31 -14.23 -7.49
C VAL A 327 -13.78 -14.48 -7.15
N ARG A 328 -14.73 -13.88 -7.89
CA ARG A 328 -16.17 -14.15 -7.76
C ARG A 328 -16.51 -15.56 -8.19
N GLU A 329 -15.98 -16.01 -9.33
CA GLU A 329 -16.17 -17.40 -9.80
C GLU A 329 -15.64 -18.42 -8.79
N ALA A 330 -14.55 -18.10 -8.11
CA ALA A 330 -14.00 -18.91 -7.03
C ALA A 330 -14.78 -18.84 -5.70
N GLY A 331 -15.81 -17.97 -5.60
CA GLY A 331 -16.68 -17.83 -4.43
C GLY A 331 -16.09 -17.06 -3.25
N PHE A 332 -15.09 -16.22 -3.47
CA PHE A 332 -14.48 -15.39 -2.42
C PHE A 332 -15.12 -13.99 -2.29
N ILE A 333 -15.87 -13.55 -3.28
CA ILE A 333 -16.66 -12.31 -3.28
C ILE A 333 -18.00 -12.60 -3.94
N ASP A 334 -19.10 -12.00 -3.45
CA ASP A 334 -20.45 -12.08 -4.04
C ASP A 334 -20.58 -11.31 -5.37
#